data_8c36ddb464954c3c7d86831af4270256
#
_entry.id   8c36ddb464954c3c7d86831af4270256
#
_cell.length_a   1.000
_cell.length_b   1.000
_cell.length_c   1.000
_cell.angle_alpha   90.00
_cell.angle_beta   90.00
_cell.angle_gamma   90.00
#
_symmetry.space_group_name_H-M   'P 1'
#
loop_
_entity.id
_entity.type
_entity.pdbx_description
1 polymer ?
#
loop_
_entity_poly.entity_id
_entity_poly.type
_entity_poly.pdbx_seq_one_letter_code
_entity_poly.pdbx_strand_id
1 'polypeptide(L)'
;LYNLRKREGQDKVDSVHFSSIDTYLETSKRLLETPDPFVIFCEPDLEAPLRAIRGDRPTIFRDIKFEHLPFWDKLPRIVENNKTSPVVWVSPEKFTDLYYLIINHKVEFMRQVADLNTFNTEWFAWVDMRIVLPESGLANLSQWWDPERTNVAMMGLIDRNRPKDRYTFFRNNHGWVAGGFFAGKRAAILDFTTTVIREWKRTLDEGYSPSDETMF
;
A
#
# COMPACT_ATOMS: atom_id res chain seq x y z
N LEU A 1 -2.42 7.74 4.32
CA LEU A 1 -2.52 8.69 3.22
C LEU A 1 -1.40 9.74 3.33
N TYR A 2 -0.70 10.03 2.23
CA TYR A 2 0.42 10.98 2.18
C TYR A 2 0.19 12.05 1.13
N ASN A 3 0.58 13.26 1.43
CA ASN A 3 0.63 14.33 0.46
C ASN A 3 2.05 14.45 -0.15
N LEU A 4 2.42 13.52 -1.01
CA LEU A 4 3.73 13.49 -1.65
C LEU A 4 4.03 14.73 -2.49
N ARG A 5 3.03 15.29 -3.17
CA ARG A 5 3.18 16.49 -3.99
C ARG A 5 3.72 17.68 -3.21
N LYS A 6 3.14 17.93 -2.03
CA LYS A 6 3.59 19.02 -1.16
C LYS A 6 5.05 18.87 -0.75
N ARG A 7 5.51 17.63 -0.51
CA ARG A 7 6.88 17.34 -0.08
C ARG A 7 7.91 17.45 -1.21
N GLU A 8 7.52 17.14 -2.42
CA GLU A 8 8.42 17.14 -3.58
C GLU A 8 8.39 18.45 -4.37
N GLY A 9 7.66 19.46 -3.89
CA GLY A 9 7.56 20.76 -4.56
C GLY A 9 6.80 20.72 -5.90
N GLN A 10 6.02 19.67 -6.12
CA GLN A 10 5.28 19.42 -7.36
C GLN A 10 3.87 20.01 -7.35
N ASP A 11 3.63 21.08 -6.61
CA ASP A 11 2.29 21.68 -6.43
C ASP A 11 1.60 22.14 -7.73
N LYS A 12 2.28 22.05 -8.88
CA LYS A 12 1.79 22.58 -10.16
C LYS A 12 1.61 21.54 -11.27
N VAL A 13 1.79 20.25 -11.01
CA VAL A 13 1.65 19.24 -12.07
C VAL A 13 0.23 18.75 -12.13
N ASP A 14 -0.56 19.30 -13.03
CA ASP A 14 -1.85 18.75 -13.47
C ASP A 14 -1.62 17.45 -14.26
N SER A 15 -1.18 16.38 -13.61
CA SER A 15 -1.13 15.08 -14.25
C SER A 15 -2.38 14.29 -13.92
N VAL A 16 -2.90 13.58 -14.91
CA VAL A 16 -4.07 12.67 -14.80
C VAL A 16 -3.89 11.61 -13.70
N HIS A 17 -2.66 11.41 -13.25
CA HIS A 17 -2.29 10.39 -12.26
C HIS A 17 -2.31 10.88 -10.80
N PHE A 18 -2.37 12.19 -10.56
CA PHE A 18 -2.38 12.76 -9.23
C PHE A 18 -3.72 13.43 -8.95
N SER A 19 -4.50 12.85 -8.09
CA SER A 19 -5.73 13.45 -7.61
C SER A 19 -5.44 14.37 -6.42
N SER A 20 -6.24 15.43 -6.26
CA SER A 20 -6.20 16.25 -5.04
C SER A 20 -6.59 15.43 -3.81
N ILE A 21 -6.26 15.92 -2.62
CA ILE A 21 -6.70 15.31 -1.37
C ILE A 21 -8.23 15.21 -1.32
N ASP A 22 -8.94 16.24 -1.76
CA ASP A 22 -10.41 16.24 -1.79
C ASP A 22 -10.95 15.11 -2.69
N THR A 23 -10.34 14.90 -3.85
CA THR A 23 -10.70 13.78 -4.74
C THR A 23 -10.42 12.43 -4.07
N TYR A 24 -9.31 12.30 -3.33
CA TYR A 24 -9.03 11.08 -2.57
C TYR A 24 -10.07 10.82 -1.49
N LEU A 25 -10.45 11.84 -0.72
CA LEU A 25 -11.46 11.73 0.32
C LEU A 25 -12.82 11.36 -0.25
N GLU A 26 -13.23 12.03 -1.34
CA GLU A 26 -14.52 11.76 -1.99
C GLU A 26 -14.59 10.33 -2.56
N THR A 27 -13.55 9.90 -3.31
CA THR A 27 -13.53 8.56 -3.90
C THR A 27 -13.42 7.45 -2.85
N SER A 28 -12.84 7.73 -1.68
CA SER A 28 -12.69 6.78 -0.59
C SER A 28 -13.88 6.76 0.38
N LYS A 29 -14.83 7.67 0.22
CA LYS A 29 -15.93 7.85 1.15
C LYS A 29 -16.70 6.57 1.40
N ARG A 30 -17.08 5.83 0.33
CA ARG A 30 -17.78 4.55 0.46
C ARG A 30 -17.00 3.52 1.26
N LEU A 31 -15.68 3.42 1.06
CA LEU A 31 -14.80 2.55 1.85
C LEU A 31 -14.79 2.96 3.32
N LEU A 32 -14.62 4.26 3.57
CA LEU A 32 -14.56 4.81 4.92
C LEU A 32 -15.90 4.71 5.66
N GLU A 33 -17.02 4.61 4.97
CA GLU A 33 -18.36 4.47 5.55
C GLU A 33 -18.72 3.03 5.87
N THR A 34 -17.91 2.02 5.53
CA THR A 34 -18.17 0.63 5.94
C THR A 34 -18.09 0.49 7.46
N PRO A 35 -18.84 -0.43 8.07
CA PRO A 35 -18.86 -0.62 9.53
C PRO A 35 -17.59 -1.29 10.07
N ASP A 36 -16.74 -1.83 9.21
CA ASP A 36 -15.53 -2.55 9.60
C ASP A 36 -14.60 -1.67 10.44
N PRO A 37 -13.87 -2.23 11.42
CA PRO A 37 -12.87 -1.49 12.17
C PRO A 37 -11.65 -1.16 11.29
N PHE A 38 -11.19 0.09 11.37
CA PHE A 38 -10.03 0.56 10.61
C PHE A 38 -8.87 1.00 11.49
N VAL A 39 -7.66 0.69 11.03
CA VAL A 39 -6.45 1.41 11.42
C VAL A 39 -6.02 2.24 10.21
N ILE A 40 -6.05 3.56 10.35
CA ILE A 40 -5.74 4.50 9.26
C ILE A 40 -4.39 5.15 9.55
N PHE A 41 -3.43 4.89 8.66
CA PHE A 41 -2.13 5.54 8.68
C PHE A 41 -2.20 6.80 7.82
N CYS A 42 -2.02 7.98 8.41
CA CYS A 42 -2.08 9.25 7.69
C CYS A 42 -1.16 10.30 8.30
N GLU A 43 -0.87 11.35 7.53
CA GLU A 43 -0.23 12.55 8.08
C GLU A 43 -1.22 13.27 9.01
N PRO A 44 -0.72 13.98 10.05
CA PRO A 44 -1.58 14.58 11.09
C PRO A 44 -2.65 15.55 10.56
N ASP A 45 -2.35 16.28 9.50
CA ASP A 45 -3.28 17.23 8.86
C ASP A 45 -4.44 16.56 8.11
N LEU A 46 -4.32 15.24 7.85
CA LEU A 46 -5.36 14.45 7.19
C LEU A 46 -6.28 13.72 8.18
N GLU A 47 -5.95 13.67 9.46
CA GLU A 47 -6.76 12.96 10.45
C GLU A 47 -8.15 13.57 10.58
N ALA A 48 -8.26 14.88 10.71
CA ALA A 48 -9.54 15.56 10.96
C ALA A 48 -10.58 15.30 9.84
N PRO A 49 -10.27 15.48 8.55
CA PRO A 49 -11.21 15.16 7.47
C PRO A 49 -11.57 13.67 7.40
N LEU A 50 -10.62 12.77 7.63
CA LEU A 50 -10.88 11.33 7.66
C LEU A 50 -11.79 10.93 8.82
N ARG A 51 -11.56 11.50 9.99
CA ARG A 51 -12.39 11.30 11.18
C ARG A 51 -13.82 11.79 10.95
N ALA A 52 -14.00 12.92 10.26
CA ALA A 52 -15.32 13.44 9.91
C ALA A 52 -16.12 12.45 9.03
N ILE A 53 -15.46 11.76 8.08
CA ILE A 53 -16.12 10.75 7.26
C ILE A 53 -16.39 9.46 8.06
N ARG A 54 -15.46 9.04 8.91
CA ARG A 54 -15.63 7.83 9.74
C ARG A 54 -16.72 7.95 10.78
N GLY A 55 -16.95 9.15 11.35
CA GLY A 55 -17.88 9.35 12.45
C GLY A 55 -17.53 8.47 13.66
N ASP A 56 -18.54 7.81 14.24
CA ASP A 56 -18.40 6.96 15.44
C ASP A 56 -17.94 5.51 15.13
N ARG A 57 -17.61 5.20 13.87
CA ARG A 57 -17.19 3.85 13.49
C ARG A 57 -15.84 3.50 14.13
N PRO A 58 -15.62 2.23 14.54
CA PRO A 58 -14.37 1.81 15.18
C PRO A 58 -13.16 2.17 14.32
N THR A 59 -12.34 3.11 14.79
CA THR A 59 -11.21 3.61 14.01
C THR A 59 -10.06 4.01 14.93
N ILE A 60 -8.85 3.57 14.57
CA ILE A 60 -7.60 4.02 15.17
C ILE A 60 -6.85 4.80 14.11
N PHE A 61 -6.48 6.05 14.43
CA PHE A 61 -5.58 6.83 13.60
C PHE A 61 -4.15 6.66 14.10
N ARG A 62 -3.23 6.51 13.16
CA ARG A 62 -1.79 6.41 13.39
C ARG A 62 -1.12 7.52 12.61
N ASP A 63 -0.65 8.52 13.33
CA ASP A 63 0.14 9.59 12.73
C ASP A 63 1.43 9.05 12.15
N ILE A 64 1.71 9.42 10.92
CA ILE A 64 2.95 9.08 10.25
C ILE A 64 3.70 10.35 9.87
N LYS A 65 4.99 10.34 10.25
CA LYS A 65 5.98 11.29 9.75
C LYS A 65 6.99 10.50 8.93
N PHE A 66 7.36 11.02 7.78
CA PHE A 66 8.24 10.29 6.85
C PHE A 66 9.55 9.86 7.51
N GLU A 67 10.16 10.76 8.24
CA GLU A 67 11.45 10.56 8.91
C GLU A 67 11.39 9.52 10.04
N HIS A 68 10.18 9.17 10.48
CA HIS A 68 9.93 8.16 11.51
C HIS A 68 9.41 6.83 10.93
N LEU A 69 9.34 6.71 9.60
CA LEU A 69 8.95 5.46 8.97
C LEU A 69 9.97 4.36 9.26
N PRO A 70 9.53 3.10 9.53
CA PRO A 70 10.41 1.99 9.86
C PRO A 70 11.53 1.71 8.84
N PHE A 71 11.32 2.09 7.58
CA PHE A 71 12.29 1.87 6.50
C PHE A 71 12.89 3.17 5.96
N TRP A 72 12.80 4.27 6.71
CA TRP A 72 13.36 5.55 6.29
C TRP A 72 14.87 5.46 5.99
N ASP A 73 15.59 4.66 6.73
CA ASP A 73 17.02 4.38 6.53
C ASP A 73 17.34 3.70 5.18
N LYS A 74 16.35 3.18 4.48
CA LYS A 74 16.51 2.55 3.16
C LYS A 74 16.40 3.52 2.00
N LEU A 75 15.93 4.75 2.23
CA LEU A 75 15.76 5.75 1.16
C LEU A 75 17.05 6.01 0.36
N PRO A 76 18.24 6.20 0.99
CA PRO A 76 19.48 6.39 0.23
C PRO A 76 19.81 5.20 -0.69
N ARG A 77 19.49 3.98 -0.27
CA ARG A 77 19.70 2.78 -1.07
C ARG A 77 18.73 2.71 -2.26
N ILE A 78 17.48 3.10 -2.07
CA ILE A 78 16.48 3.21 -3.15
C ILE A 78 16.96 4.21 -4.20
N VAL A 79 17.40 5.40 -3.77
CA VAL A 79 17.94 6.44 -4.65
C VAL A 79 19.09 5.91 -5.49
N GLU A 80 20.04 5.22 -4.88
CA GLU A 80 21.20 4.66 -5.58
C GLU A 80 20.80 3.57 -6.58
N ASN A 81 19.94 2.66 -6.16
CA ASN A 81 19.43 1.59 -7.03
C ASN A 81 18.69 2.15 -8.25
N ASN A 82 17.86 3.19 -8.06
CA ASN A 82 17.10 3.79 -9.15
C ASN A 82 17.99 4.54 -10.15
N LYS A 83 19.18 5.01 -9.74
CA LYS A 83 20.17 5.58 -10.67
C LYS A 83 20.85 4.52 -11.53
N THR A 84 21.17 3.37 -10.93
CA THR A 84 21.96 2.32 -11.58
C THR A 84 21.10 1.27 -12.28
N SER A 85 19.94 0.99 -11.76
CA SER A 85 18.99 -0.01 -12.26
C SER A 85 17.55 0.54 -12.23
N PRO A 86 17.26 1.61 -13.01
CA PRO A 86 15.95 2.23 -12.98
C PRO A 86 14.86 1.25 -13.41
N VAL A 87 13.74 1.28 -12.71
CA VAL A 87 12.55 0.54 -13.13
C VAL A 87 11.98 1.20 -14.40
N VAL A 88 11.63 0.40 -15.39
CA VAL A 88 11.06 0.89 -16.64
C VAL A 88 9.56 1.13 -16.43
N TRP A 89 9.15 2.39 -16.41
CA TRP A 89 7.78 2.80 -16.17
C TRP A 89 7.18 3.58 -17.32
N VAL A 90 5.85 3.48 -17.42
CA VAL A 90 5.05 4.27 -18.37
C VAL A 90 4.86 5.72 -17.88
N SER A 91 5.01 5.96 -16.58
CA SER A 91 4.77 7.27 -15.93
C SER A 91 5.87 7.57 -14.89
N PRO A 92 7.07 7.97 -15.32
CA PRO A 92 8.19 8.23 -14.40
C PRO A 92 7.91 9.33 -13.37
N GLU A 93 7.06 10.29 -13.68
CA GLU A 93 6.65 11.37 -12.76
C GLU A 93 5.86 10.89 -11.55
N LYS A 94 5.25 9.72 -11.60
CA LYS A 94 4.53 9.10 -10.49
C LYS A 94 5.47 8.34 -9.54
N PHE A 95 6.55 7.79 -10.07
CA PHE A 95 7.39 6.80 -9.37
C PHE A 95 8.68 7.41 -8.87
N THR A 96 8.57 8.29 -7.88
CA THR A 96 9.71 8.90 -7.19
C THR A 96 10.32 7.92 -6.18
N ASP A 97 11.53 8.22 -5.70
CA ASP A 97 12.20 7.41 -4.67
C ASP A 97 11.36 7.31 -3.38
N LEU A 98 10.72 8.42 -2.98
CA LEU A 98 9.78 8.43 -1.85
C LEU A 98 8.55 7.56 -2.10
N TYR A 99 8.03 7.53 -3.33
CA TYR A 99 6.92 6.67 -3.67
C TYR A 99 7.29 5.20 -3.50
N TYR A 100 8.47 4.76 -4.00
CA TYR A 100 8.95 3.39 -3.78
C TYR A 100 9.10 3.04 -2.31
N LEU A 101 9.58 3.97 -1.51
CA LEU A 101 9.67 3.77 -0.07
C LEU A 101 8.28 3.52 0.53
N ILE A 102 7.31 4.39 0.22
CA ILE A 102 5.97 4.36 0.82
C ILE A 102 5.18 3.12 0.43
N ILE A 103 5.16 2.75 -0.84
CA ILE A 103 4.37 1.60 -1.29
C ILE A 103 4.85 0.30 -0.63
N ASN A 104 6.14 0.18 -0.34
CA ASN A 104 6.70 -0.98 0.36
C ASN A 104 6.49 -0.94 1.90
N HIS A 105 6.03 0.19 2.47
CA HIS A 105 5.62 0.25 3.88
C HIS A 105 4.28 -0.43 4.17
N LYS A 106 3.44 -0.67 3.19
CA LYS A 106 2.12 -1.33 3.35
C LYS A 106 2.24 -2.62 4.15
N VAL A 107 3.22 -3.44 3.81
CA VAL A 107 3.44 -4.73 4.50
C VAL A 107 3.89 -4.56 5.95
N GLU A 108 4.70 -3.55 6.24
CA GLU A 108 5.11 -3.27 7.63
C GLU A 108 3.96 -2.71 8.46
N PHE A 109 3.17 -1.80 7.91
CA PHE A 109 1.98 -1.30 8.58
C PHE A 109 0.98 -2.42 8.88
N MET A 110 0.76 -3.30 7.90
CA MET A 110 -0.10 -4.46 8.07
C MET A 110 0.44 -5.42 9.13
N ARG A 111 1.76 -5.67 9.14
CA ARG A 111 2.41 -6.51 10.15
C ARG A 111 2.20 -5.96 11.56
N GLN A 112 2.41 -4.64 11.75
CA GLN A 112 2.22 -3.98 13.05
C GLN A 112 0.77 -4.08 13.53
N VAL A 113 -0.21 -3.85 12.63
CA VAL A 113 -1.63 -3.95 12.97
C VAL A 113 -2.04 -5.37 13.32
N ALA A 114 -1.57 -6.36 12.55
CA ALA A 114 -1.85 -7.76 12.82
C ALA A 114 -1.18 -8.26 14.11
N ASP A 115 0.02 -7.76 14.41
CA ASP A 115 0.74 -8.11 15.62
C ASP A 115 0.03 -7.56 16.88
N LEU A 116 -0.32 -6.27 16.87
CA LEU A 116 -1.03 -5.59 17.97
C LEU A 116 -2.45 -6.10 18.14
N ASN A 117 -3.13 -6.42 17.05
CA ASN A 117 -4.51 -6.91 17.01
C ASN A 117 -5.49 -6.18 17.95
N THR A 118 -5.48 -4.86 17.91
CA THR A 118 -6.22 -4.01 18.86
C THR A 118 -7.72 -4.24 18.85
N PHE A 119 -8.30 -4.65 17.71
CA PHE A 119 -9.71 -4.94 17.59
C PHE A 119 -10.07 -6.41 17.87
N ASN A 120 -9.10 -7.24 18.25
CA ASN A 120 -9.25 -8.67 18.49
C ASN A 120 -9.96 -9.40 17.34
N THR A 121 -9.48 -9.16 16.10
CA THR A 121 -10.03 -9.75 14.88
C THR A 121 -9.19 -10.94 14.43
N GLU A 122 -9.84 -11.91 13.76
CA GLU A 122 -9.15 -13.05 13.14
C GLU A 122 -8.60 -12.66 11.75
N TRP A 123 -9.30 -11.77 11.05
CA TRP A 123 -9.01 -11.37 9.67
C TRP A 123 -8.49 -9.96 9.58
N PHE A 124 -7.58 -9.75 8.63
CA PHE A 124 -6.94 -8.48 8.34
C PHE A 124 -6.94 -8.24 6.83
N ALA A 125 -7.21 -7.02 6.42
CA ALA A 125 -7.14 -6.60 5.03
C ALA A 125 -6.37 -5.28 4.89
N TRP A 126 -5.45 -5.22 3.95
CA TRP A 126 -4.93 -3.97 3.42
C TRP A 126 -5.85 -3.47 2.32
N VAL A 127 -6.19 -2.20 2.36
CA VAL A 127 -7.03 -1.56 1.35
C VAL A 127 -6.46 -0.18 1.05
N ASP A 128 -6.07 0.06 -0.19
CA ASP A 128 -5.68 1.40 -0.62
C ASP A 128 -6.89 2.33 -0.67
N MET A 129 -6.71 3.59 -0.26
CA MET A 129 -7.78 4.58 -0.15
C MET A 129 -8.57 4.83 -1.45
N ARG A 130 -8.00 4.53 -2.62
CA ARG A 130 -8.67 4.69 -3.92
C ARG A 130 -9.24 3.40 -4.49
N ILE A 131 -9.37 2.37 -3.70
CA ILE A 131 -10.05 1.18 -4.19
C ILE A 131 -11.52 1.52 -4.47
N VAL A 132 -11.94 1.26 -5.70
CA VAL A 132 -13.32 1.52 -6.11
C VAL A 132 -14.17 0.33 -5.67
N LEU A 133 -15.06 0.57 -4.71
CA LEU A 133 -16.05 -0.42 -4.34
C LEU A 133 -17.14 -0.52 -5.41
N PRO A 134 -17.71 -1.73 -5.65
CA PRO A 134 -18.82 -1.89 -6.57
C PRO A 134 -19.99 -0.96 -6.22
N GLU A 135 -20.74 -0.50 -7.22
CA GLU A 135 -21.93 0.35 -7.00
C GLU A 135 -23.01 -0.33 -6.16
N SER A 136 -23.10 -1.67 -6.25
CA SER A 136 -23.99 -2.48 -5.42
C SER A 136 -23.70 -2.38 -3.92
N GLY A 137 -22.61 -1.71 -3.56
CA GLY A 137 -22.16 -1.55 -2.18
C GLY A 137 -21.77 -2.88 -1.54
N LEU A 138 -20.72 -2.85 -0.72
CA LEU A 138 -20.44 -3.95 0.18
C LEU A 138 -21.03 -3.59 1.54
N ALA A 139 -21.81 -4.48 2.13
CA ALA A 139 -22.29 -4.27 3.50
C ALA A 139 -21.09 -4.23 4.47
N ASN A 140 -20.03 -4.98 4.15
CA ASN A 140 -18.74 -4.97 4.83
C ASN A 140 -17.66 -5.56 3.90
N LEU A 141 -16.38 -5.36 4.23
CA LEU A 141 -15.24 -5.85 3.45
C LEU A 141 -15.11 -7.38 3.53
N SER A 142 -15.64 -8.01 4.56
CA SER A 142 -15.56 -9.47 4.75
C SER A 142 -16.26 -10.27 3.64
N GLN A 143 -17.12 -9.63 2.85
CA GLN A 143 -17.75 -10.26 1.69
C GLN A 143 -16.78 -10.59 0.55
N TRP A 144 -15.55 -10.07 0.60
CA TRP A 144 -14.54 -10.28 -0.45
C TRP A 144 -13.70 -11.53 -0.27
N TRP A 145 -13.81 -12.23 0.85
CA TRP A 145 -13.01 -13.42 1.10
C TRP A 145 -13.79 -14.61 1.65
N ASP A 146 -13.27 -15.76 1.33
CA ASP A 146 -13.76 -17.02 1.84
C ASP A 146 -13.24 -17.25 3.28
N PRO A 147 -14.09 -17.40 4.28
CA PRO A 147 -13.68 -17.63 5.67
C PRO A 147 -12.87 -18.91 5.88
N GLU A 148 -13.01 -19.90 5.00
CA GLU A 148 -12.23 -21.14 5.05
C GLU A 148 -10.82 -20.99 4.47
N ARG A 149 -10.52 -19.89 3.84
CA ARG A 149 -9.20 -19.64 3.25
C ARG A 149 -8.13 -19.49 4.31
N THR A 150 -7.06 -20.27 4.18
CA THR A 150 -5.91 -20.25 5.10
C THR A 150 -4.74 -19.39 4.60
N ASN A 151 -4.72 -19.06 3.31
CA ASN A 151 -3.67 -18.27 2.65
C ASN A 151 -4.08 -16.81 2.51
N VAL A 152 -3.09 -15.94 2.21
CA VAL A 152 -3.35 -14.56 1.84
C VAL A 152 -4.04 -14.51 0.47
N ALA A 153 -5.14 -13.77 0.39
CA ALA A 153 -5.82 -13.46 -0.84
C ALA A 153 -5.30 -12.13 -1.40
N MET A 154 -5.07 -12.09 -2.70
CA MET A 154 -4.65 -10.89 -3.44
C MET A 154 -5.52 -10.73 -4.67
N MET A 155 -5.65 -9.51 -5.15
CA MET A 155 -6.30 -9.24 -6.43
C MET A 155 -5.30 -9.53 -7.56
N GLY A 156 -5.53 -10.61 -8.32
CA GLY A 156 -4.71 -10.96 -9.47
C GLY A 156 -4.98 -10.02 -10.64
N LEU A 157 -3.93 -9.54 -11.29
CA LEU A 157 -3.97 -8.86 -12.58
C LEU A 157 -3.51 -9.84 -13.65
N ILE A 158 -4.09 -9.74 -14.86
CA ILE A 158 -3.84 -10.73 -15.90
C ILE A 158 -2.65 -10.30 -16.75
N ASP A 159 -1.44 -10.59 -16.33
CA ASP A 159 -0.31 -10.70 -17.26
C ASP A 159 0.27 -12.11 -17.19
N ARG A 160 0.41 -12.76 -18.38
CA ARG A 160 0.83 -14.16 -18.49
C ARG A 160 2.32 -14.34 -18.80
N ASN A 161 3.04 -13.24 -19.05
CA ASN A 161 4.43 -13.29 -19.49
C ASN A 161 5.42 -12.99 -18.36
N ARG A 162 5.63 -13.97 -17.50
CA ARG A 162 6.63 -13.86 -16.42
C ARG A 162 8.06 -13.80 -17.00
N PRO A 163 8.83 -12.73 -16.80
CA PRO A 163 10.23 -12.72 -17.15
C PRO A 163 10.98 -13.87 -16.45
N LYS A 164 11.87 -14.51 -17.19
CA LYS A 164 12.63 -15.65 -16.67
C LYS A 164 13.87 -15.23 -15.89
N ASP A 165 14.38 -14.05 -16.20
CA ASP A 165 15.57 -13.53 -15.53
C ASP A 165 15.22 -12.48 -14.47
N ARG A 166 16.00 -12.49 -13.40
CA ARG A 166 15.79 -11.66 -12.22
C ARG A 166 15.95 -10.16 -12.53
N TYR A 167 16.86 -9.81 -13.41
CA TYR A 167 17.11 -8.42 -13.79
C TYR A 167 15.89 -7.79 -14.48
N THR A 168 15.35 -8.47 -15.49
CA THR A 168 14.13 -8.03 -16.18
C THR A 168 12.94 -8.03 -15.23
N PHE A 169 12.84 -9.01 -14.35
CA PHE A 169 11.76 -9.12 -13.38
C PHE A 169 11.65 -7.90 -12.46
N PHE A 170 12.75 -7.48 -11.84
CA PHE A 170 12.71 -6.37 -10.87
C PHE A 170 12.73 -4.99 -11.51
N ARG A 171 13.08 -4.88 -12.78
CA ARG A 171 13.09 -3.62 -13.52
C ARG A 171 11.78 -3.31 -14.24
N ASN A 172 10.91 -4.27 -14.40
CA ASN A 172 9.63 -4.07 -15.04
C ASN A 172 8.51 -4.21 -14.00
N ASN A 173 7.53 -3.32 -14.06
CA ASN A 173 6.28 -3.54 -13.34
C ASN A 173 5.40 -4.45 -14.17
N HIS A 174 5.22 -5.67 -13.70
CA HIS A 174 4.47 -6.68 -14.44
C HIS A 174 2.99 -6.71 -14.12
N GLY A 175 2.54 -5.95 -13.08
CA GLY A 175 1.14 -5.84 -12.75
C GLY A 175 0.42 -7.18 -12.57
N TRP A 176 1.07 -8.18 -11.98
CA TRP A 176 0.43 -9.49 -11.78
C TRP A 176 -0.54 -9.53 -10.61
N VAL A 177 -0.24 -8.70 -9.63
CA VAL A 177 -1.04 -8.53 -8.44
C VAL A 177 -1.27 -7.05 -8.23
N ALA A 178 -2.50 -6.66 -7.94
CA ALA A 178 -2.78 -5.28 -7.55
C ALA A 178 -2.32 -5.06 -6.11
N GLY A 179 -1.36 -4.18 -5.90
CA GLY A 179 -0.86 -3.82 -4.57
C GLY A 179 -1.88 -3.10 -3.68
N GLY A 180 -3.05 -2.75 -4.25
CA GLY A 180 -4.10 -2.01 -3.54
C GLY A 180 -4.95 -2.84 -2.58
N PHE A 181 -4.90 -4.18 -2.67
CA PHE A 181 -5.68 -5.05 -1.79
C PHE A 181 -4.98 -6.38 -1.54
N PHE A 182 -4.85 -6.75 -0.26
CA PHE A 182 -4.55 -8.11 0.16
C PHE A 182 -5.17 -8.39 1.53
N ALA A 183 -5.58 -9.63 1.78
CA ALA A 183 -6.28 -10.00 2.99
C ALA A 183 -5.98 -11.45 3.41
N GLY A 184 -6.11 -11.74 4.71
CA GLY A 184 -5.92 -13.09 5.24
C GLY A 184 -6.13 -13.18 6.74
N LYS A 185 -6.08 -14.40 7.25
CA LYS A 185 -6.06 -14.66 8.70
C LYS A 185 -4.76 -14.11 9.31
N ARG A 186 -4.81 -13.72 10.57
CA ARG A 186 -3.70 -13.10 11.30
C ARG A 186 -2.36 -13.81 11.09
N ALA A 187 -2.34 -15.14 11.27
CA ALA A 187 -1.10 -15.92 11.13
C ALA A 187 -0.54 -15.86 9.70
N ALA A 188 -1.40 -15.99 8.68
CA ALA A 188 -1.01 -15.91 7.28
C ALA A 188 -0.48 -14.50 6.91
N ILE A 189 -1.11 -13.44 7.42
CA ILE A 189 -0.65 -12.06 7.24
C ILE A 189 0.72 -11.82 7.88
N LEU A 190 0.94 -12.30 9.09
CA LEU A 190 2.24 -12.15 9.76
C LEU A 190 3.36 -12.88 9.02
N ASP A 191 3.13 -14.10 8.56
CA ASP A 191 4.10 -14.87 7.76
C ASP A 191 4.37 -14.20 6.41
N PHE A 192 3.32 -13.84 5.68
CA PHE A 192 3.42 -13.15 4.40
C PHE A 192 4.20 -11.84 4.53
N THR A 193 3.80 -10.95 5.42
CA THR A 193 4.43 -9.64 5.57
C THR A 193 5.89 -9.76 6.00
N THR A 194 6.21 -10.68 6.91
CA THR A 194 7.59 -10.96 7.34
C THR A 194 8.44 -11.44 6.16
N THR A 195 7.90 -12.33 5.35
CA THR A 195 8.58 -12.85 4.16
C THR A 195 8.83 -11.77 3.13
N VAL A 196 7.80 -10.98 2.79
CA VAL A 196 7.92 -9.88 1.81
C VAL A 196 8.95 -8.85 2.28
N ILE A 197 8.94 -8.44 3.55
CA ILE A 197 9.90 -7.48 4.11
C ILE A 197 11.33 -8.01 3.99
N ARG A 198 11.56 -9.28 4.31
CA ARG A 198 12.86 -9.92 4.20
C ARG A 198 13.36 -9.92 2.76
N GLU A 199 12.52 -10.37 1.82
CA GLU A 199 12.87 -10.46 0.40
C GLU A 199 13.06 -9.07 -0.22
N TRP A 200 12.24 -8.08 0.16
CA TRP A 200 12.41 -6.71 -0.29
C TRP A 200 13.77 -6.12 0.15
N LYS A 201 14.14 -6.28 1.42
CA LYS A 201 15.46 -5.84 1.91
C LYS A 201 16.60 -6.50 1.15
N ARG A 202 16.50 -7.83 0.92
CA ARG A 202 17.49 -8.56 0.12
C ARG A 202 17.58 -8.01 -1.31
N THR A 203 16.44 -7.72 -1.93
CA THR A 203 16.39 -7.18 -3.28
C THR A 203 16.99 -5.78 -3.37
N LEU A 204 16.79 -4.94 -2.34
CA LEU A 204 17.49 -3.65 -2.24
C LEU A 204 19.01 -3.82 -2.17
N ASP A 205 19.50 -4.78 -1.38
CA ASP A 205 20.94 -5.07 -1.27
C ASP A 205 21.54 -5.60 -2.57
N GLU A 206 20.74 -6.28 -3.38
CA GLU A 206 21.10 -6.72 -4.73
C GLU A 206 21.09 -5.62 -5.80
N GLY A 207 20.69 -4.40 -5.46
CA GLY A 207 20.72 -3.24 -6.36
C GLY A 207 19.41 -2.96 -7.11
N TYR A 208 18.27 -3.48 -6.64
CA TYR A 208 16.96 -3.22 -7.24
C TYR A 208 16.01 -2.55 -6.25
N SER A 209 15.12 -1.70 -6.76
CA SER A 209 14.06 -1.04 -5.97
C SER A 209 12.69 -1.37 -6.56
N PRO A 210 12.19 -2.60 -6.36
CA PRO A 210 10.93 -3.04 -6.94
C PRO A 210 9.71 -2.35 -6.29
N SER A 211 8.59 -2.31 -7.03
CA SER A 211 7.30 -1.94 -6.46
C SER A 211 6.75 -3.05 -5.55
N ASP A 212 5.76 -2.71 -4.74
CA ASP A 212 5.00 -3.66 -3.93
C ASP A 212 4.36 -4.76 -4.80
N GLU A 213 3.77 -4.39 -5.95
CA GLU A 213 3.18 -5.32 -6.91
C GLU A 213 4.17 -6.35 -7.48
N THR A 214 5.46 -5.98 -7.53
CA THR A 214 6.52 -6.90 -7.97
C THR A 214 6.98 -7.80 -6.82
N MET A 215 6.85 -7.35 -5.58
CA MET A 215 7.26 -8.10 -4.40
C MET A 215 6.22 -9.11 -3.90
N PHE A 216 4.95 -8.94 -4.26
CA PHE A 216 3.85 -9.84 -3.94
C PHE A 216 3.78 -10.99 -4.92
#